data_246b78c082906834dc0eb7916699062a
#
_entry.id   246b78c082906834dc0eb7916699062a
#
_cell.length_a   1.000
_cell.length_b   1.000
_cell.length_c   1.000
_cell.angle_alpha   90.00
_cell.angle_beta   90.00
_cell.angle_gamma   90.00
#
_symmetry.space_group_name_H-M   'P 1'
#
loop_
_entity.id
_entity.type
_entity.pdbx_description
1 polymer ?
#
loop_
_entity_poly.entity_id
_entity_poly.type
_entity_poly.pdbx_seq_one_letter_code
_entity_poly.pdbx_strand_id
1 'polypeptide(L)'
;MAELLTALLAAHLLGDFVLQFNWVIAHKRNPAVLIAHVALITALSVAFSGVVLWPVIAIVFTSHLIMDAIKVHALKDTLRAFLIDQAVHLAVIVGLAIAYHDAFAAGVWPDLLGADTRWLLAGLAVLAGVIACVPAGGFLIRLATATFDDALAHAASRSPTRRARGSRTAGSTSAGSNARWCCSWCSRAS
;
A
#
# COMPACT_ATOMS: atom_id res chain seq x y z
N MET A 1 -3.72 -21.99 -12.33
CA MET A 1 -2.65 -21.22 -11.63
C MET A 1 -2.76 -19.71 -11.90
N ALA A 2 -2.78 -19.26 -13.16
CA ALA A 2 -2.84 -17.83 -13.49
C ALA A 2 -4.14 -17.18 -12.98
N GLU A 3 -5.24 -17.86 -13.01
CA GLU A 3 -6.55 -17.39 -12.55
C GLU A 3 -6.56 -17.04 -11.06
N LEU A 4 -6.05 -17.99 -10.22
CA LEU A 4 -5.96 -17.76 -8.78
C LEU A 4 -4.98 -16.62 -8.45
N LEU A 5 -3.84 -16.58 -9.15
CA LEU A 5 -2.87 -15.50 -9.02
C LEU A 5 -3.51 -14.14 -9.31
N THR A 6 -4.23 -14.02 -10.43
CA THR A 6 -4.89 -12.77 -10.84
C THR A 6 -5.92 -12.32 -9.80
N ALA A 7 -6.74 -13.24 -9.31
CA ALA A 7 -7.77 -12.95 -8.33
C ALA A 7 -7.18 -12.48 -6.98
N LEU A 8 -6.20 -13.22 -6.46
CA LEU A 8 -5.55 -12.87 -5.19
C LEU A 8 -4.76 -11.56 -5.29
N LEU A 9 -4.07 -11.34 -6.42
CA LEU A 9 -3.33 -10.10 -6.66
C LEU A 9 -4.27 -8.89 -6.74
N ALA A 10 -5.38 -9.01 -7.47
CA ALA A 10 -6.38 -7.94 -7.55
C ALA A 10 -6.99 -7.61 -6.17
N ALA A 11 -7.30 -8.64 -5.37
CA ALA A 11 -7.83 -8.49 -4.02
C ALA A 11 -6.83 -7.77 -3.08
N HIS A 12 -5.58 -8.21 -3.11
CA HIS A 12 -4.50 -7.61 -2.33
C HIS A 12 -4.28 -6.13 -2.70
N LEU A 13 -4.11 -5.84 -3.99
CA LEU A 13 -3.89 -4.48 -4.46
C LEU A 13 -5.07 -3.55 -4.15
N LEU A 14 -6.31 -4.03 -4.30
CA LEU A 14 -7.50 -3.27 -3.96
C LEU A 14 -7.54 -2.96 -2.46
N GLY A 15 -7.26 -3.97 -1.62
CA GLY A 15 -7.25 -3.83 -0.17
C GLY A 15 -6.19 -2.85 0.33
N ASP A 16 -4.96 -2.97 -0.16
CA ASP A 16 -3.82 -2.22 0.36
C ASP A 16 -3.68 -0.80 -0.21
N PHE A 17 -4.10 -0.57 -1.45
CA PHE A 17 -3.87 0.71 -2.11
C PHE A 17 -5.11 1.57 -2.33
N VAL A 18 -6.30 0.96 -2.29
CA VAL A 18 -7.56 1.69 -2.52
C VAL A 18 -8.42 1.74 -1.27
N LEU A 19 -8.61 0.60 -0.60
CA LEU A 19 -9.49 0.51 0.56
C LEU A 19 -8.79 0.80 1.89
N GLN A 20 -7.46 0.91 1.88
CA GLN A 20 -6.68 1.36 3.02
C GLN A 20 -6.65 2.89 3.10
N PHE A 21 -7.72 3.49 3.62
CA PHE A 21 -7.84 4.94 3.79
C PHE A 21 -6.81 5.47 4.80
N ASN A 22 -6.51 6.78 4.73
CA ASN A 22 -5.61 7.46 5.66
C ASN A 22 -5.99 7.23 7.13
N TRP A 23 -7.29 7.15 7.43
CA TRP A 23 -7.77 6.84 8.77
C TRP A 23 -7.32 5.43 9.23
N VAL A 24 -7.44 4.41 8.38
CA VAL A 24 -6.98 3.05 8.69
C VAL A 24 -5.48 3.04 8.96
N ILE A 25 -4.70 3.71 8.10
CA ILE A 25 -3.24 3.83 8.26
C ILE A 25 -2.89 4.45 9.61
N ALA A 26 -3.54 5.54 9.98
CA ALA A 26 -3.31 6.24 11.23
C ALA A 26 -3.66 5.41 12.48
N HIS A 27 -4.64 4.49 12.35
CA HIS A 27 -5.15 3.70 13.48
C HIS A 27 -4.72 2.22 13.45
N LYS A 28 -3.87 1.79 12.51
CA LYS A 28 -3.42 0.37 12.40
C LYS A 28 -2.69 -0.15 13.65
N ARG A 29 -2.22 0.70 14.53
CA ARG A 29 -1.68 0.27 15.84
C ARG A 29 -2.75 -0.30 16.78
N ASN A 30 -4.02 0.03 16.54
CA ASN A 30 -5.13 -0.61 17.22
C ASN A 30 -5.36 -2.01 16.60
N PRO A 31 -5.27 -3.10 17.40
CA PRO A 31 -5.42 -4.45 16.88
C PRO A 31 -6.79 -4.71 16.23
N ALA A 32 -7.84 -4.06 16.68
CA ALA A 32 -9.16 -4.21 16.06
C ALA A 32 -9.19 -3.65 14.64
N VAL A 33 -8.55 -2.50 14.39
CA VAL A 33 -8.45 -1.89 13.07
C VAL A 33 -7.57 -2.74 12.15
N LEU A 34 -6.46 -3.26 12.67
CA LEU A 34 -5.57 -4.15 11.95
C LEU A 34 -6.28 -5.44 11.52
N ILE A 35 -6.98 -6.10 12.46
CA ILE A 35 -7.75 -7.32 12.18
C ILE A 35 -8.87 -7.03 11.18
N ALA A 36 -9.60 -5.93 11.31
CA ALA A 36 -10.65 -5.55 10.37
C ALA A 36 -10.11 -5.34 8.95
N HIS A 37 -8.94 -4.70 8.81
CA HIS A 37 -8.28 -4.53 7.52
C HIS A 37 -7.88 -5.87 6.90
N VAL A 38 -7.24 -6.74 7.67
CA VAL A 38 -6.83 -8.08 7.20
C VAL A 38 -8.04 -8.95 6.85
N ALA A 39 -9.11 -8.88 7.65
CA ALA A 39 -10.36 -9.57 7.36
C ALA A 39 -11.00 -9.09 6.05
N LEU A 40 -10.94 -7.78 5.77
CA LEU A 40 -11.41 -7.21 4.51
C LEU A 40 -10.62 -7.77 3.32
N ILE A 41 -9.28 -7.81 3.39
CA ILE A 41 -8.45 -8.37 2.31
C ILE A 41 -8.73 -9.86 2.11
N THR A 42 -8.89 -10.60 3.20
CA THR A 42 -9.23 -12.02 3.15
C THR A 42 -10.60 -12.23 2.50
N ALA A 43 -11.60 -11.42 2.85
CA ALA A 43 -12.93 -11.46 2.24
C ALA A 43 -12.88 -11.13 0.75
N LEU A 44 -12.11 -10.12 0.34
CA LEU A 44 -11.87 -9.80 -1.06
C LEU A 44 -11.18 -10.94 -1.81
N SER A 45 -10.21 -11.59 -1.17
CA SER A 45 -9.51 -12.75 -1.75
C SER A 45 -10.46 -13.90 -2.02
N VAL A 46 -11.37 -14.21 -1.10
CA VAL A 46 -12.44 -15.21 -1.28
C VAL A 46 -13.42 -14.76 -2.36
N ALA A 47 -13.86 -13.50 -2.32
CA ALA A 47 -14.85 -12.97 -3.28
C ALA A 47 -14.31 -12.98 -4.72
N PHE A 48 -13.05 -12.58 -4.92
CA PHE A 48 -12.47 -12.50 -6.27
C PHE A 48 -12.04 -13.87 -6.81
N SER A 49 -11.53 -14.74 -5.96
CA SER A 49 -11.13 -16.08 -6.38
C SER A 49 -12.30 -17.07 -6.46
N GLY A 50 -13.37 -16.86 -5.71
CA GLY A 50 -14.43 -17.87 -5.53
C GLY A 50 -13.96 -19.12 -4.79
N VAL A 51 -12.76 -19.07 -4.16
CA VAL A 51 -12.14 -20.23 -3.51
C VAL A 51 -12.40 -20.19 -2.01
N VAL A 52 -13.17 -21.15 -1.52
CA VAL A 52 -13.51 -21.31 -0.10
C VAL A 52 -12.74 -22.50 0.49
N LEU A 53 -11.41 -22.45 0.37
CA LEU A 53 -10.52 -23.44 0.97
C LEU A 53 -9.90 -22.89 2.25
N TRP A 54 -10.16 -23.59 3.38
CA TRP A 54 -9.66 -23.16 4.69
C TRP A 54 -8.13 -22.87 4.72
N PRO A 55 -7.25 -23.71 4.15
CA PRO A 55 -5.83 -23.41 4.17
C PRO A 55 -5.48 -22.12 3.42
N VAL A 56 -6.11 -21.84 2.28
CA VAL A 56 -5.88 -20.61 1.50
C VAL A 56 -6.32 -19.39 2.33
N ILE A 57 -7.51 -19.44 2.92
CA ILE A 57 -8.06 -18.38 3.78
C ILE A 57 -7.13 -18.13 4.97
N ALA A 58 -6.73 -19.21 5.67
CA ALA A 58 -5.87 -19.11 6.84
C ALA A 58 -4.47 -18.53 6.49
N ILE A 59 -3.87 -18.95 5.38
CA ILE A 59 -2.56 -18.45 4.96
C ILE A 59 -2.66 -16.97 4.57
N VAL A 60 -3.66 -16.57 3.78
CA VAL A 60 -3.87 -15.16 3.42
C VAL A 60 -4.05 -14.32 4.68
N PHE A 61 -4.93 -14.72 5.57
CA PHE A 61 -5.22 -13.99 6.80
C PHE A 61 -3.99 -13.88 7.71
N THR A 62 -3.34 -14.99 8.02
CA THR A 62 -2.23 -15.00 8.99
C THR A 62 -0.98 -14.34 8.46
N SER A 63 -0.62 -14.57 7.19
CA SER A 63 0.56 -13.93 6.58
C SER A 63 0.40 -12.42 6.50
N HIS A 64 -0.80 -11.95 6.10
CA HIS A 64 -1.09 -10.53 6.03
C HIS A 64 -1.07 -9.87 7.41
N LEU A 65 -1.71 -10.53 8.39
CA LEU A 65 -1.73 -10.05 9.77
C LEU A 65 -0.33 -9.92 10.36
N ILE A 66 0.51 -10.95 10.18
CA ILE A 66 1.88 -10.95 10.69
C ILE A 66 2.71 -9.83 10.04
N MET A 67 2.65 -9.72 8.70
CA MET A 67 3.46 -8.74 7.99
C MET A 67 3.04 -7.31 8.31
N ASP A 68 1.76 -7.04 8.33
CA ASP A 68 1.21 -5.73 8.73
C ASP A 68 1.55 -5.39 10.19
N ALA A 69 1.48 -6.34 11.10
CA ALA A 69 1.87 -6.14 12.50
C ALA A 69 3.36 -5.80 12.62
N ILE A 70 4.24 -6.51 11.91
CA ILE A 70 5.67 -6.20 11.84
C ILE A 70 5.89 -4.79 11.30
N LYS A 71 5.22 -4.43 10.20
CA LYS A 71 5.32 -3.11 9.58
C LYS A 71 4.95 -1.99 10.55
N VAL A 72 3.82 -2.12 11.22
CA VAL A 72 3.28 -1.09 12.12
C VAL A 72 4.10 -0.93 13.41
N HIS A 73 4.68 -2.02 13.93
CA HIS A 73 5.35 -2.01 15.23
C HIS A 73 6.88 -1.97 15.14
N ALA A 74 7.47 -2.49 14.06
CA ALA A 74 8.92 -2.67 13.97
C ALA A 74 9.59 -1.90 12.82
N LEU A 75 8.85 -1.58 11.74
CA LEU A 75 9.44 -0.93 10.58
C LEU A 75 9.13 0.59 10.57
N LYS A 76 10.07 1.37 10.02
CA LYS A 76 9.85 2.78 9.71
C LYS A 76 9.21 2.90 8.32
N ASP A 77 8.49 4.00 8.07
CA ASP A 77 7.93 4.31 6.75
C ASP A 77 9.04 4.70 5.76
N THR A 78 9.72 3.68 5.25
CA THR A 78 10.81 3.83 4.27
C THR A 78 10.48 3.04 3.01
N LEU A 79 11.10 3.44 1.90
CA LEU A 79 11.00 2.72 0.63
C LEU A 79 11.37 1.23 0.78
N ARG A 80 12.44 0.94 1.54
CA ARG A 80 12.88 -0.44 1.78
C ARG A 80 11.83 -1.25 2.53
N ALA A 81 11.26 -0.69 3.59
CA ALA A 81 10.21 -1.36 4.36
C ALA A 81 8.97 -1.64 3.51
N PHE A 82 8.58 -0.68 2.67
CA PHE A 82 7.49 -0.84 1.71
C PHE A 82 7.78 -1.96 0.70
N LEU A 83 8.96 -1.98 0.10
CA LEU A 83 9.33 -3.00 -0.89
C LEU A 83 9.39 -4.41 -0.27
N ILE A 84 9.92 -4.55 0.95
CA ILE A 84 9.94 -5.83 1.67
C ILE A 84 8.51 -6.30 1.95
N ASP A 85 7.66 -5.43 2.44
CA ASP A 85 6.25 -5.69 2.72
C ASP A 85 5.52 -6.21 1.46
N GLN A 86 5.64 -5.49 0.36
CA GLN A 86 5.01 -5.90 -0.90
C GLN A 86 5.60 -7.21 -1.46
N ALA A 87 6.92 -7.39 -1.35
CA ALA A 87 7.58 -8.61 -1.81
C ALA A 87 7.12 -9.85 -1.02
N VAL A 88 6.93 -9.74 0.30
CA VAL A 88 6.42 -10.84 1.13
C VAL A 88 4.99 -11.19 0.74
N HIS A 89 4.09 -10.19 0.60
CA HIS A 89 2.72 -10.44 0.18
C HIS A 89 2.65 -11.09 -1.20
N LEU A 90 3.44 -10.59 -2.16
CA LEU A 90 3.51 -11.16 -3.50
C LEU A 90 4.06 -12.60 -3.48
N ALA A 91 5.08 -12.89 -2.67
CA ALA A 91 5.63 -14.24 -2.52
C ALA A 91 4.59 -15.22 -1.97
N VAL A 92 3.78 -14.80 -0.99
CA VAL A 92 2.67 -15.61 -0.45
C VAL A 92 1.61 -15.87 -1.52
N ILE A 93 1.19 -14.83 -2.25
CA ILE A 93 0.19 -14.95 -3.33
C ILE A 93 0.67 -15.91 -4.42
N VAL A 94 1.93 -15.78 -4.86
CA VAL A 94 2.54 -16.67 -5.85
C VAL A 94 2.64 -18.10 -5.31
N GLY A 95 3.10 -18.26 -4.07
CA GLY A 95 3.18 -19.56 -3.40
C GLY A 95 1.82 -20.26 -3.32
N LEU A 96 0.76 -19.53 -2.95
CA LEU A 96 -0.61 -20.06 -2.94
C LEU A 96 -1.09 -20.44 -4.34
N ALA A 97 -0.82 -19.60 -5.35
CA ALA A 97 -1.21 -19.89 -6.74
C ALA A 97 -0.51 -21.13 -7.30
N ILE A 98 0.72 -21.41 -6.87
CA ILE A 98 1.44 -22.63 -7.23
C ILE A 98 0.91 -23.84 -6.48
N ALA A 99 0.77 -23.73 -5.14
CA ALA A 99 0.36 -24.84 -4.29
C ALA A 99 -1.10 -25.27 -4.53
N TYR A 100 -1.96 -24.33 -4.89
CA TYR A 100 -3.39 -24.53 -5.13
C TYR A 100 -3.79 -24.21 -6.57
N HIS A 101 -2.97 -24.61 -7.55
CA HIS A 101 -3.09 -24.23 -8.95
C HIS A 101 -4.45 -24.52 -9.58
N ASP A 102 -5.17 -25.53 -9.12
CA ASP A 102 -6.48 -25.95 -9.63
C ASP A 102 -7.65 -25.41 -8.79
N ALA A 103 -7.37 -24.73 -7.67
CA ALA A 103 -8.42 -24.28 -6.74
C ALA A 103 -9.43 -23.33 -7.38
N PHE A 104 -8.99 -22.48 -8.31
CA PHE A 104 -9.88 -21.57 -9.02
C PHE A 104 -10.85 -22.32 -9.92
N ALA A 105 -10.37 -23.36 -10.62
CA ALA A 105 -11.19 -24.19 -11.49
C ALA A 105 -12.25 -25.00 -10.71
N ALA A 106 -11.94 -25.36 -9.47
CA ALA A 106 -12.86 -26.00 -8.53
C ALA A 106 -13.66 -25.02 -7.66
N GLY A 107 -13.53 -23.72 -7.93
CA GLY A 107 -14.19 -22.64 -7.20
C GLY A 107 -15.58 -22.29 -7.75
N VAL A 108 -16.22 -21.34 -7.12
CA VAL A 108 -17.61 -20.93 -7.42
C VAL A 108 -17.76 -20.30 -8.81
N TRP A 109 -16.78 -19.52 -9.26
CA TRP A 109 -16.93 -18.72 -10.48
C TRP A 109 -17.05 -19.53 -11.78
N PRO A 110 -16.25 -20.59 -12.01
CA PRO A 110 -16.40 -21.42 -13.20
C PRO A 110 -17.75 -22.11 -13.29
N ASP A 111 -18.30 -22.56 -12.14
CA ASP A 111 -19.62 -23.18 -12.09
C ASP A 111 -20.75 -22.17 -12.38
N LEU A 112 -20.61 -20.95 -11.86
CA LEU A 112 -21.64 -19.92 -11.97
C LEU A 112 -21.63 -19.22 -13.34
N LEU A 113 -20.46 -18.93 -13.89
CA LEU A 113 -20.26 -18.10 -15.07
C LEU A 113 -19.90 -18.91 -16.33
N GLY A 114 -19.44 -20.14 -16.18
CA GLY A 114 -19.02 -20.97 -17.31
C GLY A 114 -17.96 -20.25 -18.18
N ALA A 115 -18.23 -20.11 -19.47
CA ALA A 115 -17.32 -19.45 -20.41
C ALA A 115 -17.08 -17.95 -20.12
N ASP A 116 -17.99 -17.28 -19.39
CA ASP A 116 -17.88 -15.86 -19.07
C ASP A 116 -16.90 -15.57 -17.92
N THR A 117 -16.39 -16.60 -17.26
CA THR A 117 -15.31 -16.50 -16.27
C THR A 117 -14.09 -15.75 -16.81
N ARG A 118 -13.81 -15.85 -18.10
CA ARG A 118 -12.74 -15.10 -18.79
C ARG A 118 -12.90 -13.58 -18.66
N TRP A 119 -14.14 -13.07 -18.68
CA TRP A 119 -14.40 -11.64 -18.57
C TRP A 119 -14.22 -11.14 -17.13
N LEU A 120 -14.60 -11.97 -16.14
CA LEU A 120 -14.26 -11.70 -14.73
C LEU A 120 -12.75 -11.59 -14.55
N LEU A 121 -11.98 -12.56 -15.03
CA LEU A 121 -10.53 -12.56 -14.91
C LEU A 121 -9.88 -11.40 -15.67
N ALA A 122 -10.36 -11.08 -16.86
CA ALA A 122 -9.90 -9.91 -17.61
C ALA A 122 -10.17 -8.61 -16.84
N GLY A 123 -11.35 -8.47 -16.26
CA GLY A 123 -11.70 -7.32 -15.40
C GLY A 123 -10.80 -7.20 -14.17
N LEU A 124 -10.53 -8.32 -13.49
CA LEU A 124 -9.63 -8.36 -12.33
C LEU A 124 -8.18 -8.04 -12.73
N ALA A 125 -7.71 -8.51 -13.88
CA ALA A 125 -6.38 -8.19 -14.38
C ALA A 125 -6.24 -6.69 -14.72
N VAL A 126 -7.24 -6.11 -15.38
CA VAL A 126 -7.28 -4.66 -15.65
C VAL A 126 -7.32 -3.86 -14.35
N LEU A 127 -8.17 -4.25 -13.40
CA LEU A 127 -8.25 -3.62 -12.08
C LEU A 127 -6.89 -3.65 -11.37
N ALA A 128 -6.26 -4.82 -11.30
CA ALA A 128 -4.94 -4.97 -10.70
C ALA A 128 -3.89 -4.09 -11.39
N GLY A 129 -3.89 -4.05 -12.73
CA GLY A 129 -2.98 -3.21 -13.52
C GLY A 129 -3.17 -1.73 -13.26
N VAL A 130 -4.41 -1.24 -13.23
CA VAL A 130 -4.73 0.16 -12.92
C VAL A 130 -4.28 0.52 -11.50
N ILE A 131 -4.56 -0.34 -10.51
CA ILE A 131 -4.16 -0.07 -9.13
C ILE A 131 -2.63 -0.10 -8.99
N ALA A 132 -1.96 -1.03 -9.63
CA ALA A 132 -0.49 -1.10 -9.60
C ALA A 132 0.16 0.15 -10.23
N CYS A 133 -0.38 0.64 -11.35
CA CYS A 133 0.19 1.80 -12.06
C CYS A 133 -0.15 3.13 -11.38
N VAL A 134 -1.36 3.31 -10.88
CA VAL A 134 -1.82 4.62 -10.39
C VAL A 134 -1.61 4.77 -8.88
N PRO A 135 -2.39 4.16 -7.97
CA PRO A 135 -2.19 4.39 -6.55
C PRO A 135 -0.89 3.77 -6.01
N ALA A 136 -0.55 2.53 -6.39
CA ALA A 136 0.66 1.89 -5.88
C ALA A 136 1.92 2.52 -6.48
N GLY A 137 1.93 2.80 -7.79
CA GLY A 137 3.01 3.51 -8.46
C GLY A 137 3.22 4.92 -7.92
N GLY A 138 2.14 5.67 -7.70
CA GLY A 138 2.19 7.00 -7.08
C GLY A 138 2.76 6.98 -5.65
N PHE A 139 2.37 5.98 -4.85
CA PHE A 139 2.94 5.79 -3.52
C PHE A 139 4.43 5.46 -3.56
N LEU A 140 4.84 4.58 -4.47
CA LEU A 140 6.24 4.21 -4.69
C LEU A 140 7.09 5.42 -5.08
N ILE A 141 6.64 6.23 -6.05
CA ILE A 141 7.32 7.45 -6.49
C ILE A 141 7.46 8.42 -5.31
N ARG A 142 6.40 8.65 -4.54
CA ARG A 142 6.44 9.52 -3.36
C ARG A 142 7.50 9.08 -2.36
N LEU A 143 7.61 7.77 -2.07
CA LEU A 143 8.63 7.26 -1.16
C LEU A 143 10.05 7.36 -1.73
N ALA A 144 10.21 7.16 -3.05
CA ALA A 144 11.49 7.27 -3.71
C ALA A 144 11.99 8.73 -3.76
N THR A 145 11.10 9.69 -4.00
CA THR A 145 11.46 11.11 -4.05
C THR A 145 11.69 11.72 -2.68
N ALA A 146 11.02 11.26 -1.63
CA ALA A 146 11.22 11.75 -0.26
C ALA A 146 12.68 11.61 0.20
N THR A 147 13.36 10.53 -0.16
CA THR A 147 14.78 10.34 0.15
C THR A 147 15.70 11.32 -0.59
N PHE A 148 15.31 11.76 -1.79
CA PHE A 148 16.02 12.76 -2.58
C PHE A 148 15.85 14.16 -1.99
N ASP A 149 14.64 14.50 -1.59
CA ASP A 149 14.33 15.81 -1.00
C ASP A 149 15.09 16.01 0.31
N ASP A 150 15.20 14.99 1.15
CA ASP A 150 16.01 15.02 2.37
C ASP A 150 17.51 15.23 2.05
N ALA A 151 18.04 14.52 1.06
CA ALA A 151 19.43 14.65 0.65
C ALA A 151 19.73 16.06 0.10
N LEU A 152 18.83 16.62 -0.70
CA LEU A 152 18.95 17.99 -1.23
C LEU A 152 18.86 19.04 -0.13
N ALA A 153 17.95 18.87 0.82
CA ALA A 153 17.81 19.76 1.98
C ALA A 153 19.08 19.76 2.84
N HIS A 154 19.67 18.59 3.08
CA HIS A 154 20.94 18.47 3.79
C HIS A 154 22.13 19.07 3.01
N ALA A 155 22.18 18.92 1.70
CA ALA A 155 23.21 19.53 0.87
C ALA A 155 23.10 21.07 0.85
N ALA A 156 21.88 21.59 0.73
CA ALA A 156 21.61 23.02 0.75
C ALA A 156 21.94 23.66 2.11
N SER A 157 21.73 22.94 3.23
CA SER A 157 22.08 23.44 4.57
C SER A 157 23.59 23.48 4.83
N ARG A 158 24.37 22.69 4.11
CA ARG A 158 25.84 22.64 4.18
C ARG A 158 26.53 23.65 3.26
N SER A 159 25.81 24.31 2.36
CA SER A 159 26.38 25.27 1.44
C SER A 159 26.86 26.52 2.17
N PRO A 160 28.16 26.90 2.12
CA PRO A 160 28.74 28.03 2.86
C PRO A 160 28.16 29.39 2.47
N THR A 161 27.63 29.52 1.25
CA THR A 161 27.03 30.76 0.75
C THR A 161 25.78 31.20 1.50
N ARG A 162 25.04 30.28 2.09
CA ARG A 162 23.85 30.62 2.88
C ARG A 162 24.18 31.08 4.30
N ARG A 163 25.28 30.60 4.89
CA ARG A 163 25.76 31.01 6.21
C ARG A 163 26.25 32.46 6.21
N ALA A 164 26.86 32.90 5.12
CA ALA A 164 27.35 34.29 4.97
C ALA A 164 26.19 35.30 4.79
N ARG A 165 25.05 34.87 4.21
CA ARG A 165 23.90 35.76 4.01
C ARG A 165 23.03 35.88 5.27
N GLY A 166 22.97 34.86 6.12
CA GLY A 166 22.22 34.86 7.38
C GLY A 166 22.85 35.73 8.46
N SER A 167 24.19 35.92 8.45
CA SER A 167 24.88 36.74 9.43
C SER A 167 24.90 38.23 9.08
N ARG A 168 24.56 38.62 7.85
CA ARG A 168 24.53 40.04 7.42
C ARG A 168 23.16 40.73 7.54
N THR A 169 22.09 39.96 7.80
CA THR A 169 20.71 40.50 7.91
C THR A 169 20.18 40.53 9.33
N ALA A 170 21.00 40.24 10.34
CA ALA A 170 20.63 40.40 11.75
C ALA A 170 20.75 41.85 12.27
N GLY A 171 20.89 42.82 11.38
CA GLY A 171 20.91 44.24 11.70
C GLY A 171 20.10 45.01 10.67
N SER A 172 18.85 45.18 10.89
CA SER A 172 17.96 46.34 10.68
C SER A 172 16.55 45.95 10.20
N THR A 173 15.61 46.51 10.98
CA THR A 173 14.25 46.92 10.63
C THR A 173 13.15 45.90 10.43
N SER A 174 12.30 45.93 11.44
CA SER A 174 10.87 45.70 11.38
C SER A 174 10.21 46.30 10.13
N ALA A 175 9.48 45.50 9.37
CA ALA A 175 8.18 45.81 8.78
C ALA A 175 7.69 44.68 7.86
N GLY A 176 6.60 44.10 8.22
CA GLY A 176 5.43 43.90 7.40
C GLY A 176 5.42 42.78 6.32
N SER A 177 4.44 41.99 6.53
CA SER A 177 3.59 41.28 5.56
C SER A 177 3.94 39.87 5.13
N ASN A 178 3.27 38.93 5.73
CA ASN A 178 2.40 37.90 5.15
C ASN A 178 2.83 37.29 3.81
N ALA A 179 3.40 36.12 3.91
CA ALA A 179 3.12 35.05 2.97
C ALA A 179 3.07 33.72 3.72
N ARG A 180 1.98 33.49 4.46
CA ARG A 180 1.62 32.15 4.94
C ARG A 180 0.85 31.46 3.84
N TRP A 181 1.54 30.87 2.90
CA TRP A 181 1.02 29.73 2.18
C TRP A 181 1.47 28.47 2.91
N CYS A 182 0.87 28.25 4.06
CA CYS A 182 1.04 27.05 4.82
C CYS A 182 -0.11 26.13 4.50
N CYS A 183 0.21 24.92 4.12
CA CYS A 183 -0.68 23.79 3.90
C CYS A 183 -1.81 23.75 4.94
N SER A 184 -3.00 24.18 4.54
CA SER A 184 -4.20 24.13 5.37
C SER A 184 -4.85 22.75 5.44
N TRP A 185 -4.08 21.70 5.18
CA TRP A 185 -4.55 20.30 5.20
C TRP A 185 -4.06 19.48 6.40
N CYS A 186 -3.28 20.09 7.32
CA CYS A 186 -2.74 19.35 8.47
C CYS A 186 -3.40 19.66 9.83
N SER A 187 -4.47 20.43 9.87
CA SER A 187 -5.09 20.86 11.14
C SER A 187 -6.61 20.68 11.16
N ARG A 188 -7.11 19.49 10.92
CA ARG A 188 -8.46 19.11 11.35
C ARG A 188 -8.53 17.63 11.65
N ALA A 189 -7.99 17.21 12.77
CA ALA A 189 -8.40 16.04 13.54
C ALA A 189 -7.86 16.20 14.96
N SER A 190 -8.56 16.97 15.75
CA SER A 190 -8.61 16.82 17.20
C SER A 190 -9.97 16.26 17.52
#